data_ee78dbf7333c426e187dbaba67794c9c
#
_entry.id   ee78dbf7333c426e187dbaba67794c9c
#
_cell.length_a   1.000
_cell.length_b   1.000
_cell.length_c   1.000
_cell.angle_alpha   90.00
_cell.angle_beta   90.00
_cell.angle_gamma   90.00
#
_symmetry.space_group_name_H-M   'P 1'
#
loop_
_entity.id
_entity.type
_entity.pdbx_description
1 polymer ?
#
loop_
_entity_poly.entity_id
_entity_poly.type
_entity_poly.pdbx_seq_one_letter_code
_entity_poly.pdbx_strand_id
1 'polypeptide(L)'
;MQVVDIHELTKTYGRITALSNVTLQVDRGEIFGLLGQNGAGKSTMIKVLLGIVRKTDGVANLLGQPAGTTSVRAKVGYLPEDHAFPGYHTAASLLDFYGRLYGLTRTDRRKRIAESLDIVGLKKRQDYKIRTYSKGMKQRLGIASAFFHDPEVIFLDEPTDGVDPVGRKEIRELLEQLKGEGRTIFVNSHLLGEVEQISDRVAILHQGRMVRQGTVADLTRQEGRFVIGLAPGEAFPVEEVSRLGYRADRVEDYHEVLLGTDMAGIDKVLQLLTAKGLRVRHLLEKKQSLEDVFVTMVESGEPGTDTKRQRPQRVERKVIARRIDS
;
A
#
# COMPACT_ATOMS: atom_id res chain seq x y z
N MET A 1 -14.69 -9.12 -0.81
CA MET A 1 -14.57 -10.02 0.38
C MET A 1 -13.27 -9.69 1.07
N GLN A 2 -13.32 -9.28 2.34
CA GLN A 2 -12.16 -8.82 3.09
C GLN A 2 -11.23 -9.98 3.46
N VAL A 3 -9.95 -9.82 3.19
CA VAL A 3 -8.91 -10.77 3.59
C VAL A 3 -8.22 -10.34 4.87
N VAL A 4 -8.11 -9.03 5.11
CA VAL A 4 -7.66 -8.45 6.38
C VAL A 4 -8.79 -7.59 6.93
N ASP A 5 -9.12 -7.79 8.20
CA ASP A 5 -10.17 -7.03 8.90
C ASP A 5 -9.69 -6.72 10.32
N ILE A 6 -9.37 -5.46 10.54
CA ILE A 6 -8.83 -4.95 11.79
C ILE A 6 -9.77 -3.87 12.34
N HIS A 7 -10.17 -4.01 13.61
CA HIS A 7 -10.98 -3.01 14.32
C HIS A 7 -10.31 -2.64 15.64
N GLU A 8 -10.03 -1.34 15.78
CA GLU A 8 -9.51 -0.72 17.00
C GLU A 8 -8.28 -1.45 17.59
N LEU A 9 -7.43 -1.99 16.71
CA LEU A 9 -6.27 -2.77 17.10
C LEU A 9 -5.28 -1.92 17.91
N THR A 10 -4.97 -2.40 19.10
CA THR A 10 -3.97 -1.81 19.98
C THR A 10 -2.89 -2.83 20.33
N LYS A 11 -1.63 -2.40 20.27
CA LYS A 11 -0.48 -3.19 20.70
C LYS A 11 0.47 -2.36 21.54
N THR A 12 0.72 -2.82 22.77
CA THR A 12 1.70 -2.22 23.68
C THR A 12 2.82 -3.21 24.01
N TYR A 13 4.01 -2.67 24.21
CA TYR A 13 5.20 -3.36 24.72
C TYR A 13 5.68 -2.61 25.96
N GLY A 14 5.26 -3.08 27.14
CA GLY A 14 5.50 -2.36 28.37
C GLY A 14 4.89 -0.96 28.33
N ARG A 15 5.73 0.08 28.32
CA ARG A 15 5.29 1.49 28.27
C ARG A 15 5.17 2.04 26.84
N ILE A 16 5.59 1.29 25.82
CA ILE A 16 5.59 1.74 24.44
C ILE A 16 4.31 1.26 23.76
N THR A 17 3.51 2.17 23.23
CA THR A 17 2.35 1.85 22.39
C THR A 17 2.80 1.84 20.93
N ALA A 18 2.92 0.63 20.35
CA ALA A 18 3.33 0.44 18.97
C ALA A 18 2.18 0.58 17.97
N LEU A 19 0.94 0.26 18.39
CA LEU A 19 -0.30 0.48 17.63
C LEU A 19 -1.36 1.00 18.60
N SER A 20 -2.10 2.02 18.18
CA SER A 20 -3.13 2.68 18.98
C SER A 20 -4.42 2.81 18.16
N ASN A 21 -5.39 1.97 18.47
CA ASN A 21 -6.75 2.05 17.94
C ASN A 21 -6.84 2.03 16.41
N VAL A 22 -6.05 1.15 15.76
CA VAL A 22 -5.95 1.07 14.31
C VAL A 22 -7.12 0.27 13.73
N THR A 23 -7.81 0.84 12.74
CA THR A 23 -8.88 0.17 11.98
C THR A 23 -8.50 0.14 10.51
N LEU A 24 -8.52 -1.05 9.89
CA LEU A 24 -8.07 -1.28 8.52
C LEU A 24 -8.78 -2.47 7.90
N GLN A 25 -9.14 -2.34 6.62
CA GLN A 25 -9.73 -3.42 5.83
C GLN A 25 -9.02 -3.54 4.47
N VAL A 26 -8.66 -4.78 4.10
CA VAL A 26 -8.04 -5.10 2.81
C VAL A 26 -8.91 -6.11 2.09
N ASP A 27 -9.20 -5.84 0.82
CA ASP A 27 -10.02 -6.69 -0.02
C ASP A 27 -9.20 -7.78 -0.73
N ARG A 28 -9.87 -8.80 -1.23
CA ARG A 28 -9.24 -9.88 -1.98
C ARG A 28 -8.80 -9.40 -3.37
N GLY A 29 -7.59 -9.78 -3.78
CA GLY A 29 -7.08 -9.55 -5.14
C GLY A 29 -6.54 -8.14 -5.39
N GLU A 30 -6.28 -7.36 -4.32
CA GLU A 30 -5.62 -6.06 -4.44
C GLU A 30 -4.16 -6.11 -3.97
N ILE A 31 -3.35 -5.17 -4.44
CA ILE A 31 -2.08 -4.82 -3.81
C ILE A 31 -2.35 -3.68 -2.83
N PHE A 32 -2.20 -3.97 -1.56
CA PHE A 32 -2.40 -3.00 -0.49
C PHE A 32 -1.07 -2.53 0.10
N GLY A 33 -0.84 -1.22 0.09
CA GLY A 33 0.36 -0.60 0.64
C GLY A 33 0.16 -0.11 2.07
N LEU A 34 1.04 -0.51 3.00
CA LEU A 34 1.12 0.07 4.33
C LEU A 34 2.34 0.99 4.42
N LEU A 35 2.11 2.27 4.54
CA LEU A 35 3.11 3.32 4.48
C LEU A 35 3.39 3.93 5.85
N GLY A 36 4.58 4.46 6.05
CA GLY A 36 4.95 5.18 7.27
C GLY A 36 6.46 5.13 7.53
N GLN A 37 6.93 6.03 8.37
CA GLN A 37 8.34 6.05 8.78
C GLN A 37 8.74 4.81 9.58
N ASN A 38 10.04 4.61 9.74
CA ASN A 38 10.57 3.57 10.62
C ASN A 38 10.08 3.82 12.06
N GLY A 39 9.62 2.74 12.70
CA GLY A 39 9.00 2.83 14.03
C GLY A 39 7.51 3.23 14.03
N ALA A 40 6.87 3.49 12.88
CA ALA A 40 5.45 3.83 12.83
C ALA A 40 4.49 2.70 13.27
N GLY A 41 4.98 1.46 13.43
CA GLY A 41 4.18 0.31 13.84
C GLY A 41 3.86 -0.70 12.74
N LYS A 42 4.33 -0.46 11.50
CA LYS A 42 4.05 -1.27 10.31
C LYS A 42 4.36 -2.76 10.50
N SER A 43 5.60 -3.12 10.78
CA SER A 43 6.01 -4.51 11.01
C SER A 43 5.35 -5.12 12.25
N THR A 44 4.97 -4.30 13.25
CA THR A 44 4.18 -4.77 14.40
C THR A 44 2.79 -5.22 13.96
N MET A 45 2.12 -4.48 13.07
CA MET A 45 0.81 -4.85 12.54
C MET A 45 0.88 -6.17 11.78
N ILE A 46 1.85 -6.32 10.88
CA ILE A 46 2.07 -7.59 10.15
C ILE A 46 2.29 -8.74 11.14
N LYS A 47 3.16 -8.56 12.13
CA LYS A 47 3.43 -9.59 13.14
C LYS A 47 2.19 -9.98 13.97
N VAL A 48 1.28 -9.04 14.22
CA VAL A 48 -0.01 -9.33 14.87
C VAL A 48 -0.90 -10.15 13.94
N LEU A 49 -1.07 -9.76 12.68
CA LEU A 49 -1.86 -10.48 11.68
C LEU A 49 -1.37 -11.92 11.47
N LEU A 50 -0.06 -12.11 11.44
CA LEU A 50 0.57 -13.44 11.33
C LEU A 50 0.52 -14.26 12.62
N GLY A 51 0.08 -13.65 13.74
CA GLY A 51 0.07 -14.29 15.05
C GLY A 51 1.46 -14.55 15.65
N ILE A 52 2.48 -13.86 15.13
CA ILE A 52 3.85 -13.87 15.71
C ILE A 52 3.84 -13.11 17.04
N VAL A 53 3.06 -12.06 17.13
CA VAL A 53 2.88 -11.23 18.32
C VAL A 53 1.39 -11.14 18.66
N ARG A 54 1.05 -11.31 19.94
CA ARG A 54 -0.33 -11.15 20.41
C ARG A 54 -0.71 -9.67 20.48
N LYS A 55 -1.91 -9.33 20.02
CA LYS A 55 -2.51 -8.01 20.23
C LYS A 55 -2.74 -7.73 21.72
N THR A 56 -2.79 -6.47 22.09
CA THR A 56 -3.16 -6.06 23.45
C THR A 56 -4.67 -5.90 23.56
N ASP A 57 -5.30 -5.24 22.55
CA ASP A 57 -6.74 -5.03 22.50
C ASP A 57 -7.24 -4.93 21.05
N GLY A 58 -8.56 -4.82 20.86
CA GLY A 58 -9.21 -4.73 19.55
C GLY A 58 -9.40 -6.09 18.87
N VAL A 59 -9.74 -6.06 17.58
CA VAL A 59 -9.97 -7.24 16.75
C VAL A 59 -8.98 -7.24 15.57
N ALA A 60 -8.44 -8.40 15.25
CA ALA A 60 -7.64 -8.61 14.04
C ALA A 60 -7.99 -9.97 13.45
N ASN A 61 -8.56 -9.96 12.26
CA ASN A 61 -8.92 -11.14 11.49
C ASN A 61 -8.10 -11.21 10.20
N LEU A 62 -7.77 -12.42 9.79
CA LEU A 62 -7.09 -12.73 8.54
C LEU A 62 -7.82 -13.89 7.86
N LEU A 63 -8.23 -13.72 6.61
CA LEU A 63 -9.05 -14.70 5.87
C LEU A 63 -10.32 -15.13 6.63
N GLY A 64 -10.98 -14.18 7.30
CA GLY A 64 -12.20 -14.40 8.07
C GLY A 64 -12.02 -15.16 9.40
N GLN A 65 -10.79 -15.39 9.84
CA GLN A 65 -10.45 -16.09 11.08
C GLN A 65 -9.61 -15.18 11.99
N PRO A 66 -9.64 -15.35 13.31
CA PRO A 66 -8.78 -14.61 14.21
C PRO A 66 -7.30 -14.74 13.83
N ALA A 67 -6.58 -13.63 13.85
CA ALA A 67 -5.16 -13.56 13.55
C ALA A 67 -4.36 -14.58 14.39
N GLY A 68 -3.42 -15.29 13.74
CA GLY A 68 -2.62 -16.33 14.39
C GLY A 68 -3.25 -17.73 14.39
N THR A 69 -4.45 -17.91 13.85
CA THR A 69 -5.07 -19.23 13.67
C THR A 69 -4.18 -20.11 12.75
N THR A 70 -3.90 -21.33 13.18
CA THR A 70 -2.95 -22.24 12.48
C THR A 70 -3.39 -22.54 11.05
N SER A 71 -4.70 -22.78 10.82
CA SER A 71 -5.25 -23.08 9.48
C SER A 71 -5.07 -21.91 8.50
N VAL A 72 -5.03 -20.67 8.98
CA VAL A 72 -4.79 -19.48 8.17
C VAL A 72 -3.34 -19.37 7.76
N ARG A 73 -2.38 -19.73 8.64
CA ARG A 73 -0.95 -19.62 8.34
C ARG A 73 -0.51 -20.41 7.11
N ALA A 74 -1.13 -21.55 6.84
CA ALA A 74 -0.86 -22.36 5.64
C ALA A 74 -1.25 -21.65 4.33
N LYS A 75 -2.13 -20.64 4.42
CA LYS A 75 -2.64 -19.86 3.29
C LYS A 75 -1.99 -18.49 3.16
N VAL A 76 -0.95 -18.24 3.92
CA VAL A 76 -0.28 -16.94 4.01
C VAL A 76 1.20 -17.09 3.69
N GLY A 77 1.68 -16.25 2.79
CA GLY A 77 3.09 -16.06 2.52
C GLY A 77 3.64 -14.87 3.31
N TYR A 78 4.90 -14.94 3.72
CA TYR A 78 5.53 -13.82 4.41
C TYR A 78 7.01 -13.69 4.06
N LEU A 79 7.40 -12.51 3.66
CA LEU A 79 8.79 -12.09 3.52
C LEU A 79 9.08 -11.02 4.59
N PRO A 80 9.85 -11.32 5.64
CA PRO A 80 10.29 -10.32 6.60
C PRO A 80 11.37 -9.39 6.02
N GLU A 81 11.50 -8.18 6.55
CA GLU A 81 12.54 -7.20 6.19
C GLU A 81 13.93 -7.81 6.34
N ASP A 82 14.25 -8.34 7.51
CA ASP A 82 15.52 -8.99 7.81
C ASP A 82 15.48 -10.51 7.52
N HIS A 83 15.39 -10.86 6.24
CA HIS A 83 15.45 -12.26 5.86
C HIS A 83 16.88 -12.70 5.55
N ALA A 84 17.32 -13.74 6.22
CA ALA A 84 18.63 -14.35 5.98
C ALA A 84 18.47 -15.84 5.59
N PHE A 85 19.03 -16.21 4.45
CA PHE A 85 19.03 -17.59 4.01
C PHE A 85 20.38 -18.26 4.31
N PRO A 86 20.38 -19.54 4.78
CA PRO A 86 21.61 -20.27 4.96
C PRO A 86 22.40 -20.38 3.65
N GLY A 87 23.59 -19.79 3.61
CA GLY A 87 24.37 -19.64 2.37
C GLY A 87 24.84 -20.95 1.74
N TYR A 88 24.77 -22.07 2.47
CA TYR A 88 25.10 -23.41 1.97
C TYR A 88 23.99 -24.07 1.16
N HIS A 89 22.76 -23.59 1.24
CA HIS A 89 21.67 -24.03 0.37
C HIS A 89 21.83 -23.49 -1.06
N THR A 90 21.19 -24.16 -2.02
CA THR A 90 20.84 -23.60 -3.32
C THR A 90 19.39 -23.09 -3.26
N ALA A 91 18.94 -22.27 -4.22
CA ALA A 91 17.55 -21.83 -4.26
C ALA A 91 16.59 -23.03 -4.32
N ALA A 92 16.87 -24.01 -5.18
CA ALA A 92 16.04 -25.20 -5.30
C ALA A 92 16.02 -26.02 -3.99
N SER A 93 17.16 -26.20 -3.32
CA SER A 93 17.20 -26.96 -2.08
C SER A 93 16.53 -26.26 -0.91
N LEU A 94 16.56 -24.92 -0.86
CA LEU A 94 15.85 -24.12 0.15
C LEU A 94 14.33 -24.23 -0.02
N LEU A 95 13.84 -24.07 -1.24
CA LEU A 95 12.41 -24.19 -1.52
C LEU A 95 11.91 -25.63 -1.34
N ASP A 96 12.72 -26.66 -1.64
CA ASP A 96 12.37 -28.06 -1.32
C ASP A 96 12.24 -28.27 0.19
N PHE A 97 13.15 -27.69 0.97
CA PHE A 97 13.06 -27.73 2.43
C PHE A 97 11.75 -27.09 2.94
N TYR A 98 11.43 -25.87 2.48
CA TYR A 98 10.17 -25.22 2.86
C TYR A 98 8.95 -26.00 2.38
N GLY A 99 8.98 -26.56 1.17
CA GLY A 99 7.89 -27.38 0.66
C GLY A 99 7.60 -28.62 1.50
N ARG A 100 8.63 -29.21 2.11
CA ARG A 100 8.44 -30.30 3.09
C ARG A 100 7.74 -29.81 4.36
N LEU A 101 8.10 -28.62 4.84
CA LEU A 101 7.44 -28.02 6.02
C LEU A 101 5.96 -27.71 5.76
N TYR A 102 5.62 -27.30 4.51
CA TYR A 102 4.23 -27.11 4.09
C TYR A 102 3.50 -28.42 3.74
N GLY A 103 4.13 -29.59 3.87
CA GLY A 103 3.52 -30.89 3.58
C GLY A 103 3.29 -31.17 2.09
N LEU A 104 3.94 -30.44 1.18
CA LEU A 104 3.80 -30.66 -0.25
C LEU A 104 4.38 -32.01 -0.68
N THR A 105 3.73 -32.70 -1.62
CA THR A 105 4.26 -33.94 -2.20
C THR A 105 5.55 -33.66 -2.98
N ARG A 106 6.35 -34.70 -3.23
CA ARG A 106 7.59 -34.57 -4.01
C ARG A 106 7.33 -34.01 -5.42
N THR A 107 6.23 -34.42 -6.04
CA THR A 107 5.84 -33.99 -7.38
C THR A 107 5.45 -32.51 -7.36
N ASP A 108 4.59 -32.09 -6.42
CA ASP A 108 4.16 -30.69 -6.30
C ASP A 108 5.34 -29.77 -5.97
N ARG A 109 6.24 -30.19 -5.06
CA ARG A 109 7.43 -29.41 -4.76
C ARG A 109 8.27 -29.15 -6.01
N ARG A 110 8.59 -30.20 -6.78
CA ARG A 110 9.38 -30.03 -8.03
C ARG A 110 8.74 -29.08 -9.01
N LYS A 111 7.43 -29.22 -9.22
CA LYS A 111 6.67 -28.36 -10.11
C LYS A 111 6.71 -26.90 -9.62
N ARG A 112 6.29 -26.66 -8.38
CA ARG A 112 6.22 -25.30 -7.80
C ARG A 112 7.57 -24.63 -7.66
N ILE A 113 8.64 -25.36 -7.36
CA ILE A 113 10.01 -24.83 -7.34
C ILE A 113 10.41 -24.32 -8.72
N ALA A 114 10.19 -25.13 -9.76
CA ALA A 114 10.54 -24.75 -11.13
C ALA A 114 9.76 -23.51 -11.59
N GLU A 115 8.44 -23.48 -11.33
CA GLU A 115 7.57 -22.37 -11.67
C GLU A 115 7.96 -21.09 -10.89
N SER A 116 8.14 -21.19 -9.57
CA SER A 116 8.47 -20.03 -8.75
C SER A 116 9.84 -19.43 -9.09
N LEU A 117 10.84 -20.27 -9.36
CA LEU A 117 12.17 -19.80 -9.74
C LEU A 117 12.20 -19.23 -11.17
N ASP A 118 11.31 -19.69 -12.04
CA ASP A 118 11.12 -19.11 -13.37
C ASP A 118 10.51 -17.72 -13.29
N ILE A 119 9.41 -17.59 -12.54
CA ILE A 119 8.71 -16.31 -12.30
C ILE A 119 9.64 -15.23 -11.75
N VAL A 120 10.50 -15.57 -10.77
CA VAL A 120 11.45 -14.60 -10.20
C VAL A 120 12.77 -14.48 -10.96
N GLY A 121 12.89 -15.11 -12.16
CA GLY A 121 14.08 -15.02 -13.01
C GLY A 121 15.33 -15.71 -12.43
N LEU A 122 15.17 -16.68 -11.51
CA LEU A 122 16.28 -17.39 -10.87
C LEU A 122 16.49 -18.83 -11.37
N LYS A 123 15.71 -19.28 -12.37
CA LYS A 123 15.77 -20.65 -12.90
C LYS A 123 17.20 -21.07 -13.34
N LYS A 124 17.91 -20.19 -14.05
CA LYS A 124 19.30 -20.46 -14.50
C LYS A 124 20.33 -20.49 -13.35
N ARG A 125 19.93 -20.04 -12.17
CA ARG A 125 20.78 -19.96 -10.99
C ARG A 125 20.32 -20.91 -9.84
N GLN A 126 19.30 -21.72 -10.06
CA GLN A 126 18.63 -22.55 -9.04
C GLN A 126 19.58 -23.48 -8.26
N ASP A 127 20.64 -23.96 -8.89
CA ASP A 127 21.62 -24.90 -8.33
C ASP A 127 22.88 -24.22 -7.78
N TYR A 128 22.98 -22.89 -7.88
CA TYR A 128 24.08 -22.12 -7.29
C TYR A 128 23.82 -21.87 -5.82
N LYS A 129 24.90 -21.85 -5.03
CA LYS A 129 24.81 -21.57 -3.58
C LYS A 129 24.34 -20.14 -3.33
N ILE A 130 23.40 -19.98 -2.38
CA ILE A 130 22.80 -18.67 -2.03
C ILE A 130 23.85 -17.65 -1.58
N ARG A 131 24.97 -18.11 -0.98
CA ARG A 131 26.10 -17.21 -0.62
C ARG A 131 26.68 -16.45 -1.82
N THR A 132 26.50 -16.94 -3.07
CA THR A 132 26.99 -16.31 -4.27
C THR A 132 25.95 -15.37 -4.92
N TYR A 133 24.75 -15.26 -4.34
CA TYR A 133 23.69 -14.41 -4.86
C TYR A 133 23.93 -12.94 -4.50
N SER A 134 23.63 -12.04 -5.46
CA SER A 134 23.54 -10.61 -5.18
C SER A 134 22.38 -10.30 -4.21
N LYS A 135 22.35 -9.08 -3.64
CA LYS A 135 21.24 -8.65 -2.76
C LYS A 135 19.89 -8.79 -3.48
N GLY A 136 19.79 -8.31 -4.73
CA GLY A 136 18.57 -8.43 -5.54
C GLY A 136 18.16 -9.88 -5.85
N MET A 137 19.13 -10.79 -6.08
CA MET A 137 18.83 -12.21 -6.25
C MET A 137 18.30 -12.85 -4.95
N LYS A 138 18.84 -12.47 -3.80
CA LYS A 138 18.34 -12.93 -2.49
C LYS A 138 16.94 -12.41 -2.23
N GLN A 139 16.66 -11.14 -2.59
CA GLN A 139 15.35 -10.54 -2.46
C GLN A 139 14.30 -11.27 -3.31
N ARG A 140 14.62 -11.53 -4.60
CA ARG A 140 13.75 -12.32 -5.47
C ARG A 140 13.52 -13.74 -4.98
N LEU A 141 14.54 -14.39 -4.42
CA LEU A 141 14.37 -15.69 -3.76
C LEU A 141 13.48 -15.60 -2.52
N GLY A 142 13.58 -14.51 -1.75
CA GLY A 142 12.71 -14.22 -0.62
C GLY A 142 11.24 -14.11 -1.04
N ILE A 143 10.97 -13.35 -2.09
CA ILE A 143 9.62 -13.25 -2.66
C ILE A 143 9.15 -14.63 -3.15
N ALA A 144 9.98 -15.39 -3.88
CA ALA A 144 9.64 -16.73 -4.31
C ALA A 144 9.27 -17.64 -3.12
N SER A 145 10.02 -17.56 -2.03
CA SER A 145 9.74 -18.36 -0.82
C SER A 145 8.40 -17.99 -0.16
N ALA A 146 7.96 -16.73 -0.32
CA ALA A 146 6.69 -16.28 0.22
C ALA A 146 5.49 -16.76 -0.59
N PHE A 147 5.61 -17.00 -1.90
CA PHE A 147 4.45 -17.40 -2.72
C PHE A 147 4.48 -18.85 -3.24
N PHE A 148 5.60 -19.56 -3.17
CA PHE A 148 5.77 -20.86 -3.83
C PHE A 148 4.80 -21.96 -3.33
N HIS A 149 4.29 -21.86 -2.11
CA HIS A 149 3.31 -22.78 -1.53
C HIS A 149 1.86 -22.43 -1.89
N ASP A 150 1.66 -21.41 -2.75
CA ASP A 150 0.37 -20.97 -3.29
C ASP A 150 -0.58 -20.35 -2.24
N PRO A 151 -0.12 -19.32 -1.52
CA PRO A 151 -0.94 -18.65 -0.52
C PRO A 151 -2.03 -17.78 -1.14
N GLU A 152 -3.11 -17.54 -0.36
CA GLU A 152 -4.16 -16.59 -0.73
C GLU A 152 -3.75 -15.13 -0.48
N VAL A 153 -2.87 -14.91 0.50
CA VAL A 153 -2.35 -13.57 0.89
C VAL A 153 -0.84 -13.64 1.07
N ILE A 154 -0.15 -12.64 0.55
CA ILE A 154 1.32 -12.51 0.66
C ILE A 154 1.65 -11.20 1.38
N PHE A 155 2.33 -11.28 2.51
CA PHE A 155 2.89 -10.12 3.22
C PHE A 155 4.35 -9.94 2.84
N LEU A 156 4.70 -8.75 2.38
CA LEU A 156 6.06 -8.38 2.00
C LEU A 156 6.50 -7.17 2.80
N ASP A 157 7.51 -7.36 3.64
CA ASP A 157 8.10 -6.30 4.46
C ASP A 157 9.35 -5.78 3.75
N GLU A 158 9.30 -4.56 3.23
CA GLU A 158 10.35 -3.87 2.46
C GLU A 158 10.88 -4.68 1.24
N PRO A 159 10.01 -5.11 0.30
CA PRO A 159 10.42 -6.04 -0.77
C PRO A 159 11.41 -5.46 -1.77
N THR A 160 11.59 -4.14 -1.84
CA THR A 160 12.51 -3.46 -2.77
C THR A 160 13.74 -2.85 -2.07
N ASP A 161 13.90 -3.07 -0.75
CA ASP A 161 15.02 -2.49 -0.02
C ASP A 161 16.37 -2.98 -0.52
N GLY A 162 17.26 -2.00 -0.81
CA GLY A 162 18.61 -2.24 -1.29
C GLY A 162 18.71 -2.96 -2.63
N VAL A 163 17.66 -2.91 -3.43
CA VAL A 163 17.62 -3.34 -4.82
C VAL A 163 17.82 -2.13 -5.73
N ASP A 164 18.56 -2.29 -6.82
CA ASP A 164 18.78 -1.23 -7.81
C ASP A 164 17.48 -0.86 -8.57
N PRO A 165 17.44 0.27 -9.27
CA PRO A 165 16.22 0.71 -9.95
C PRO A 165 15.65 -0.30 -10.97
N VAL A 166 16.53 -1.04 -11.67
CA VAL A 166 16.09 -2.07 -12.63
C VAL A 166 15.44 -3.24 -11.89
N GLY A 167 16.09 -3.72 -10.84
CA GLY A 167 15.55 -4.81 -10.03
C GLY A 167 14.25 -4.42 -9.31
N ARG A 168 14.09 -3.15 -8.91
CA ARG A 168 12.81 -2.65 -8.35
C ARG A 168 11.69 -2.74 -9.37
N LYS A 169 11.94 -2.32 -10.61
CA LYS A 169 10.97 -2.46 -11.70
C LYS A 169 10.57 -3.93 -11.92
N GLU A 170 11.54 -4.85 -11.97
CA GLU A 170 11.28 -6.29 -12.12
C GLU A 170 10.43 -6.83 -10.94
N ILE A 171 10.68 -6.37 -9.71
CA ILE A 171 9.86 -6.75 -8.55
C ILE A 171 8.44 -6.21 -8.69
N ARG A 172 8.24 -4.97 -9.13
CA ARG A 172 6.90 -4.42 -9.36
C ARG A 172 6.12 -5.24 -10.38
N GLU A 173 6.73 -5.52 -11.55
CA GLU A 173 6.12 -6.36 -12.58
C GLU A 173 5.75 -7.75 -12.05
N LEU A 174 6.59 -8.33 -11.20
CA LEU A 174 6.31 -9.59 -10.52
C LEU A 174 5.09 -9.50 -9.59
N LEU A 175 4.98 -8.43 -8.79
CA LEU A 175 3.84 -8.26 -7.88
C LEU A 175 2.53 -8.07 -8.65
N GLU A 176 2.54 -7.29 -9.74
CA GLU A 176 1.40 -7.14 -10.63
C GLU A 176 1.00 -8.49 -11.28
N GLN A 177 1.96 -9.30 -11.70
CA GLN A 177 1.68 -10.65 -12.21
C GLN A 177 0.99 -11.50 -11.13
N LEU A 178 1.52 -11.55 -9.92
CA LEU A 178 0.96 -12.34 -8.81
C LEU A 178 -0.46 -11.88 -8.45
N LYS A 179 -0.73 -10.57 -8.49
CA LYS A 179 -2.08 -10.01 -8.34
C LYS A 179 -2.99 -10.49 -9.47
N GLY A 180 -2.52 -10.44 -10.74
CA GLY A 180 -3.26 -10.92 -11.90
C GLY A 180 -3.64 -12.41 -11.82
N GLU A 181 -2.89 -13.20 -11.06
CA GLU A 181 -3.21 -14.59 -10.72
C GLU A 181 -4.24 -14.72 -9.56
N GLY A 182 -4.78 -13.62 -9.06
CA GLY A 182 -5.83 -13.56 -8.03
C GLY A 182 -5.31 -13.56 -6.59
N ARG A 183 -4.00 -13.36 -6.36
CA ARG A 183 -3.44 -13.25 -5.02
C ARG A 183 -3.62 -11.86 -4.45
N THR A 184 -3.81 -11.77 -3.14
CA THR A 184 -3.80 -10.50 -2.42
C THR A 184 -2.39 -10.24 -1.89
N ILE A 185 -1.87 -9.05 -2.10
CA ILE A 185 -0.50 -8.70 -1.71
C ILE A 185 -0.54 -7.52 -0.74
N PHE A 186 0.06 -7.69 0.41
CA PHE A 186 0.21 -6.65 1.41
C PHE A 186 1.68 -6.21 1.44
N VAL A 187 1.95 -5.01 0.95
CA VAL A 187 3.31 -4.45 0.89
C VAL A 187 3.49 -3.43 2.00
N ASN A 188 4.48 -3.65 2.83
CA ASN A 188 4.95 -2.66 3.78
C ASN A 188 6.22 -2.00 3.25
N SER A 189 6.24 -0.66 3.14
CA SER A 189 7.44 0.06 2.72
C SER A 189 7.52 1.47 3.30
N HIS A 190 8.74 1.97 3.42
CA HIS A 190 9.03 3.36 3.71
C HIS A 190 9.30 4.18 2.42
N LEU A 191 9.41 3.52 1.26
CA LEU A 191 9.61 4.14 -0.05
C LEU A 191 8.25 4.45 -0.69
N LEU A 192 7.69 5.61 -0.36
CA LEU A 192 6.34 6.02 -0.76
C LEU A 192 6.14 5.97 -2.28
N GLY A 193 7.11 6.47 -3.07
CA GLY A 193 7.02 6.46 -4.53
C GLY A 193 7.01 5.06 -5.16
N GLU A 194 7.61 4.05 -4.52
CA GLU A 194 7.54 2.67 -5.01
C GLU A 194 6.15 2.08 -4.78
N VAL A 195 5.58 2.32 -3.60
CA VAL A 195 4.24 1.81 -3.25
C VAL A 195 3.15 2.52 -4.06
N GLU A 196 3.32 3.81 -4.34
CA GLU A 196 2.43 4.58 -5.22
C GLU A 196 2.27 3.96 -6.61
N GLN A 197 3.36 3.36 -7.14
CA GLN A 197 3.36 2.79 -8.48
C GLN A 197 2.69 1.42 -8.59
N ILE A 198 2.52 0.68 -7.48
CA ILE A 198 2.03 -0.70 -7.53
C ILE A 198 0.74 -0.93 -6.74
N SER A 199 0.42 -0.06 -5.78
CA SER A 199 -0.71 -0.31 -4.88
C SER A 199 -2.02 0.22 -5.45
N ASP A 200 -3.09 -0.55 -5.29
CA ASP A 200 -4.46 -0.11 -5.58
C ASP A 200 -4.95 0.83 -4.48
N ARG A 201 -4.69 0.43 -3.24
CA ARG A 201 -5.04 1.18 -2.03
C ARG A 201 -3.88 1.21 -1.07
N VAL A 202 -3.82 2.25 -0.28
CA VAL A 202 -2.78 2.42 0.74
C VAL A 202 -3.37 2.91 2.06
N ALA A 203 -2.64 2.62 3.12
CA ALA A 203 -2.87 3.19 4.43
C ALA A 203 -1.58 3.83 4.95
N ILE A 204 -1.68 5.02 5.52
CA ILE A 204 -0.56 5.76 6.10
C ILE A 204 -0.62 5.63 7.61
N LEU A 205 0.44 5.05 8.18
CA LEU A 205 0.60 4.87 9.62
C LEU A 205 1.66 5.86 10.14
N HIS A 206 1.33 6.60 11.19
CA HIS A 206 2.24 7.50 11.87
C HIS A 206 2.13 7.33 13.39
N GLN A 207 3.26 7.08 14.06
CA GLN A 207 3.33 6.88 15.52
C GLN A 207 2.28 5.90 16.08
N GLY A 208 2.08 4.78 15.38
CA GLY A 208 1.14 3.73 15.77
C GLY A 208 -0.33 4.04 15.48
N ARG A 209 -0.65 5.13 14.81
CA ARG A 209 -2.02 5.54 14.48
C ARG A 209 -2.23 5.55 12.98
N MET A 210 -3.43 5.18 12.54
CA MET A 210 -3.86 5.36 11.16
C MET A 210 -4.13 6.85 10.92
N VAL A 211 -3.42 7.44 9.95
CA VAL A 211 -3.59 8.84 9.57
C VAL A 211 -4.54 8.97 8.40
N ARG A 212 -4.34 8.16 7.35
CA ARG A 212 -5.18 8.15 6.14
C ARG A 212 -5.20 6.78 5.49
N GLN A 213 -6.28 6.47 4.79
CA GLN A 213 -6.39 5.29 3.94
C GLN A 213 -7.33 5.58 2.77
N GLY A 214 -7.06 4.97 1.62
CA GLY A 214 -7.87 5.14 0.41
C GLY A 214 -7.18 4.57 -0.82
N THR A 215 -7.75 4.76 -2.00
CA THR A 215 -7.04 4.46 -3.25
C THR A 215 -5.88 5.43 -3.43
N VAL A 216 -4.83 4.98 -4.12
CA VAL A 216 -3.71 5.87 -4.46
C VAL A 216 -4.22 7.10 -5.20
N ALA A 217 -5.14 6.89 -6.15
CA ALA A 217 -5.75 7.96 -6.93
C ALA A 217 -6.47 9.01 -6.06
N ASP A 218 -7.25 8.57 -5.04
CA ASP A 218 -7.95 9.50 -4.14
C ASP A 218 -6.99 10.27 -3.23
N LEU A 219 -5.92 9.61 -2.77
CA LEU A 219 -4.98 10.24 -1.86
C LEU A 219 -4.02 11.21 -2.54
N THR A 220 -3.67 10.94 -3.81
CA THR A 220 -2.76 11.79 -4.61
C THR A 220 -3.51 12.86 -5.41
N ARG A 221 -4.84 12.82 -5.42
CA ARG A 221 -5.66 13.82 -6.10
C ARG A 221 -5.54 15.16 -5.41
N GLN A 222 -4.98 16.12 -6.11
CA GLN A 222 -4.99 17.52 -5.71
C GLN A 222 -6.13 18.21 -6.46
N GLU A 223 -7.27 18.40 -5.79
CA GLU A 223 -8.44 19.01 -6.41
C GLU A 223 -8.11 20.42 -6.93
N GLY A 224 -8.40 20.64 -8.22
CA GLY A 224 -8.38 21.94 -8.82
C GLY A 224 -7.02 22.59 -9.04
N ARG A 225 -5.93 21.83 -9.15
CA ARG A 225 -4.64 22.36 -9.60
C ARG A 225 -4.28 21.90 -10.99
N PHE A 226 -4.06 22.86 -11.89
CA PHE A 226 -3.67 22.60 -13.27
C PHE A 226 -2.41 23.36 -13.64
N VAL A 227 -1.51 22.70 -14.35
CA VAL A 227 -0.33 23.32 -14.96
C VAL A 227 -0.62 23.59 -16.43
N ILE A 228 -0.54 24.86 -16.81
CA ILE A 228 -0.83 25.32 -18.17
C ILE A 228 0.44 25.93 -18.78
N GLY A 229 0.84 25.42 -19.94
CA GLY A 229 1.89 26.00 -20.77
C GLY A 229 1.32 26.57 -22.06
N LEU A 230 1.72 27.79 -22.39
CA LEU A 230 1.37 28.45 -23.65
C LEU A 230 2.46 28.26 -24.70
N ALA A 231 2.18 28.66 -25.93
CA ALA A 231 3.18 28.69 -26.98
C ALA A 231 4.28 29.73 -26.63
N PRO A 232 5.53 29.52 -27.09
CA PRO A 232 6.62 30.46 -26.85
C PRO A 232 6.28 31.89 -27.25
N GLY A 233 6.58 32.85 -26.37
CA GLY A 233 6.33 34.26 -26.58
C GLY A 233 4.90 34.75 -26.24
N GLU A 234 4.01 33.85 -25.84
CA GLU A 234 2.67 34.19 -25.36
C GLU A 234 2.68 34.44 -23.85
N ALA A 235 2.03 35.53 -23.40
CA ALA A 235 1.93 35.86 -21.97
C ALA A 235 0.61 35.33 -21.40
N PHE A 236 0.70 34.69 -20.24
CA PHE A 236 -0.46 34.14 -19.54
C PHE A 236 -1.27 35.28 -18.86
N PRO A 237 -2.61 35.35 -19.06
CA PRO A 237 -3.44 36.44 -18.56
C PRO A 237 -3.83 36.27 -17.09
N VAL A 238 -2.84 36.40 -16.18
CA VAL A 238 -3.02 36.18 -14.74
C VAL A 238 -4.15 37.02 -14.15
N GLU A 239 -4.23 38.28 -14.50
CA GLU A 239 -5.29 39.20 -13.96
C GLU A 239 -6.69 38.78 -14.34
N GLU A 240 -6.88 38.30 -15.59
CA GLU A 240 -8.19 37.87 -16.05
C GLU A 240 -8.62 36.56 -15.47
N VAL A 241 -7.65 35.64 -15.28
CA VAL A 241 -7.89 34.38 -14.54
C VAL A 241 -8.27 34.69 -13.11
N SER A 242 -7.61 35.67 -12.47
CA SER A 242 -7.98 36.12 -11.13
C SER A 242 -9.39 36.72 -11.05
N ARG A 243 -9.85 37.42 -12.10
CA ARG A 243 -11.24 37.93 -12.18
C ARG A 243 -12.28 36.80 -12.29
N LEU A 244 -11.90 35.63 -12.79
CA LEU A 244 -12.75 34.44 -12.77
C LEU A 244 -12.84 33.79 -11.38
N GLY A 245 -12.10 34.31 -10.40
CA GLY A 245 -12.04 33.78 -9.03
C GLY A 245 -10.96 32.71 -8.81
N TYR A 246 -10.04 32.51 -9.77
CA TYR A 246 -8.99 31.53 -9.70
C TYR A 246 -7.63 32.18 -9.49
N ARG A 247 -6.75 31.51 -8.76
CA ARG A 247 -5.37 31.97 -8.56
C ARG A 247 -4.49 31.34 -9.63
N ALA A 248 -3.61 32.13 -10.24
CA ALA A 248 -2.60 31.65 -11.18
C ALA A 248 -1.22 32.14 -10.76
N ASP A 249 -0.32 31.21 -10.48
CA ASP A 249 1.06 31.47 -10.11
C ASP A 249 2.00 30.99 -11.23
N ARG A 250 3.06 31.75 -11.52
CA ARG A 250 4.08 31.32 -12.48
C ARG A 250 5.03 30.33 -11.81
N VAL A 251 5.24 29.18 -12.46
CA VAL A 251 6.18 28.14 -12.05
C VAL A 251 7.07 27.82 -13.25
N GLU A 252 8.31 28.27 -13.23
CA GLU A 252 9.28 28.15 -14.35
C GLU A 252 8.69 28.70 -15.67
N ASP A 253 8.52 27.85 -16.68
CA ASP A 253 7.94 28.19 -17.99
C ASP A 253 6.43 27.95 -18.08
N TYR A 254 5.78 27.59 -17.00
CA TYR A 254 4.36 27.24 -16.92
C TYR A 254 3.62 28.14 -15.94
N HIS A 255 2.30 28.03 -15.93
CA HIS A 255 1.44 28.67 -14.94
C HIS A 255 0.63 27.59 -14.20
N GLU A 256 0.69 27.61 -12.90
CA GLU A 256 -0.12 26.75 -12.03
C GLU A 256 -1.42 27.51 -11.71
N VAL A 257 -2.56 26.94 -12.11
CA VAL A 257 -3.89 27.52 -11.87
C VAL A 257 -4.58 26.71 -10.77
N LEU A 258 -5.03 27.42 -9.73
CA LEU A 258 -5.73 26.86 -8.58
C LEU A 258 -7.23 27.19 -8.72
N LEU A 259 -8.02 26.14 -8.92
CA LEU A 259 -9.48 26.22 -9.08
C LEU A 259 -10.23 25.94 -7.77
N GLY A 260 -9.54 25.40 -6.74
CA GLY A 260 -10.18 24.93 -5.52
C GLY A 260 -11.13 23.76 -5.80
N THR A 261 -12.37 23.86 -5.35
CA THR A 261 -13.39 22.81 -5.53
C THR A 261 -14.14 22.92 -6.87
N ASP A 262 -13.92 23.98 -7.65
CA ASP A 262 -14.59 24.19 -8.97
C ASP A 262 -13.81 23.48 -10.08
N MET A 263 -13.99 22.17 -10.21
CA MET A 263 -13.35 21.38 -11.28
C MET A 263 -13.78 21.81 -12.68
N ALA A 264 -14.99 22.35 -12.86
CA ALA A 264 -15.45 22.91 -14.13
C ALA A 264 -14.80 24.26 -14.47
N GLY A 265 -14.11 24.86 -13.52
CA GLY A 265 -13.39 26.12 -13.70
C GLY A 265 -12.28 26.05 -14.75
N ILE A 266 -11.70 24.85 -14.99
CA ILE A 266 -10.68 24.70 -16.03
C ILE A 266 -11.24 25.05 -17.43
N ASP A 267 -12.49 24.68 -17.71
CA ASP A 267 -13.11 24.98 -19.00
C ASP A 267 -13.27 26.51 -19.19
N LYS A 268 -13.60 27.25 -18.12
CA LYS A 268 -13.68 28.73 -18.16
C LYS A 268 -12.31 29.36 -18.44
N VAL A 269 -11.24 28.79 -17.82
CA VAL A 269 -9.87 29.26 -18.08
C VAL A 269 -9.46 28.95 -19.51
N LEU A 270 -9.73 27.77 -20.03
CA LEU A 270 -9.42 27.37 -21.39
C LEU A 270 -10.19 28.21 -22.42
N GLN A 271 -11.49 28.51 -22.18
CA GLN A 271 -12.29 29.40 -22.99
C GLN A 271 -11.72 30.82 -23.02
N LEU A 272 -11.29 31.35 -21.86
CA LEU A 272 -10.64 32.67 -21.80
C LEU A 272 -9.35 32.69 -22.62
N LEU A 273 -8.50 31.69 -22.51
CA LEU A 273 -7.25 31.59 -23.27
C LEU A 273 -7.53 31.51 -24.78
N THR A 274 -8.49 30.68 -25.18
CA THR A 274 -8.92 30.55 -26.57
C THR A 274 -9.50 31.85 -27.13
N ALA A 275 -10.36 32.57 -26.38
CA ALA A 275 -10.93 33.84 -26.77
C ALA A 275 -9.85 34.94 -26.99
N LYS A 276 -8.73 34.84 -26.30
CA LYS A 276 -7.57 35.71 -26.49
C LYS A 276 -6.61 35.26 -27.61
N GLY A 277 -6.91 34.16 -28.29
CA GLY A 277 -6.07 33.61 -29.34
C GLY A 277 -4.80 32.94 -28.83
N LEU A 278 -4.73 32.67 -27.52
CA LEU A 278 -3.56 32.01 -26.90
C LEU A 278 -3.60 30.49 -27.15
N ARG A 279 -2.45 29.93 -27.45
CA ARG A 279 -2.31 28.51 -27.82
C ARG A 279 -1.80 27.70 -26.66
N VAL A 280 -2.65 26.91 -26.04
CA VAL A 280 -2.27 25.96 -25.00
C VAL A 280 -1.45 24.82 -25.63
N ARG A 281 -0.23 24.61 -25.15
CA ARG A 281 0.68 23.54 -25.55
C ARG A 281 0.80 22.45 -24.50
N HIS A 282 0.55 22.79 -23.25
CA HIS A 282 0.64 21.88 -22.13
C HIS A 282 -0.55 22.13 -21.21
N LEU A 283 -1.24 21.05 -20.84
CA LEU A 283 -2.31 21.06 -19.85
C LEU A 283 -2.18 19.76 -19.05
N LEU A 284 -1.90 19.90 -17.77
CA LEU A 284 -1.75 18.77 -16.87
C LEU A 284 -2.47 19.06 -15.55
N GLU A 285 -3.30 18.15 -15.10
CA GLU A 285 -3.80 18.16 -13.72
C GLU A 285 -2.65 17.75 -12.79
N LYS A 286 -2.28 18.64 -11.86
CA LYS A 286 -1.19 18.37 -10.91
C LYS A 286 -1.67 17.36 -9.87
N LYS A 287 -1.02 16.23 -9.83
CA LYS A 287 -1.19 15.25 -8.75
C LYS A 287 -0.14 15.50 -7.68
N GLN A 288 -0.52 15.32 -6.44
CA GLN A 288 0.40 15.23 -5.32
C GLN A 288 1.00 13.83 -5.28
N SER A 289 2.28 13.71 -4.98
CA SER A 289 2.82 12.39 -4.66
C SER A 289 2.34 11.94 -3.27
N LEU A 290 2.35 10.64 -3.00
CA LEU A 290 2.11 10.13 -1.64
C LEU A 290 3.13 10.70 -0.64
N GLU A 291 4.32 11.07 -1.10
CA GLU A 291 5.36 11.71 -0.28
C GLU A 291 4.93 13.11 0.14
N ASP A 292 4.42 13.94 -0.79
CA ASP A 292 3.89 15.27 -0.46
C ASP A 292 2.71 15.19 0.50
N VAL A 293 1.80 14.24 0.26
CA VAL A 293 0.67 13.96 1.15
C VAL A 293 1.16 13.62 2.56
N PHE A 294 2.16 12.75 2.66
CA PHE A 294 2.73 12.34 3.94
C PHE A 294 3.40 13.51 4.68
N VAL A 295 4.23 14.29 4.00
CA VAL A 295 4.93 15.46 4.57
C VAL A 295 3.92 16.47 5.11
N THR A 296 2.92 16.83 4.29
CA THR A 296 1.86 17.78 4.70
C THR A 296 1.12 17.32 5.97
N MET A 297 0.85 16.00 6.09
CA MET A 297 0.16 15.45 7.26
C MET A 297 1.01 15.46 8.53
N VAL A 298 2.30 15.16 8.40
CA VAL A 298 3.22 15.15 9.54
C VAL A 298 3.45 16.57 10.05
N GLU A 299 3.54 17.57 9.16
CA GLU A 299 3.75 18.98 9.50
C GLU A 299 2.48 19.63 10.08
N SER A 300 1.30 19.30 9.58
CA SER A 300 0.04 19.90 10.06
C SER A 300 -0.40 19.39 11.43
N GLY A 301 0.17 18.26 11.89
CA GLY A 301 -0.21 17.67 13.19
C GLY A 301 -1.67 17.19 13.28
N GLU A 302 -2.39 17.15 12.14
CA GLU A 302 -3.80 16.76 12.13
C GLU A 302 -3.98 15.24 12.30
N PRO A 303 -4.75 14.80 13.31
CA PRO A 303 -5.24 13.43 13.32
C PRO A 303 -6.26 13.28 12.19
N GLY A 304 -6.04 12.31 11.30
CA GLY A 304 -6.83 12.07 10.10
C GLY A 304 -8.32 12.21 10.31
N THR A 305 -8.94 13.10 9.53
CA THR A 305 -10.40 13.25 9.48
C THR A 305 -11.00 12.04 8.76
N ASP A 306 -11.69 11.23 9.53
CA ASP A 306 -12.48 10.08 9.09
C ASP A 306 -13.58 10.57 8.12
N THR A 307 -13.43 10.29 6.84
CA THR A 307 -14.47 10.59 5.85
C THR A 307 -15.65 9.63 6.07
N LYS A 308 -16.73 10.17 6.64
CA LYS A 308 -18.09 9.60 6.77
C LYS A 308 -18.26 8.45 7.75
N ARG A 309 -18.34 8.80 9.04
CA ARG A 309 -19.13 8.02 9.99
C ARG A 309 -20.63 8.13 9.63
N GLN A 310 -21.19 7.14 8.96
CA GLN A 310 -22.59 6.81 9.14
C GLN A 310 -22.71 6.18 10.53
N ARG A 311 -23.25 6.97 11.48
CA ARG A 311 -23.63 6.45 12.79
C ARG A 311 -24.71 5.37 12.59
N PRO A 312 -24.53 4.15 13.13
CA PRO A 312 -25.67 3.24 13.25
C PRO A 312 -26.67 3.86 14.21
N GLN A 313 -27.92 4.00 13.76
CA GLN A 313 -29.02 4.44 14.61
C GLN A 313 -29.14 3.52 15.81
N ARG A 314 -29.08 4.12 16.98
CA ARG A 314 -29.26 3.48 18.28
C ARG A 314 -30.73 3.02 18.38
N VAL A 315 -30.96 1.72 18.19
CA VAL A 315 -32.26 1.12 18.48
C VAL A 315 -32.47 1.14 19.96
N GLU A 316 -33.31 2.06 20.45
CA GLU A 316 -33.76 2.07 21.82
C GLU A 316 -34.59 0.80 22.11
N ARG A 317 -34.05 -0.12 22.86
CA ARG A 317 -34.82 -1.20 23.48
C ARG A 317 -35.65 -0.63 24.59
N LYS A 318 -36.95 -0.41 24.34
CA LYS A 318 -37.96 -0.19 25.43
C LYS A 318 -38.01 -1.45 26.27
N VAL A 319 -37.53 -1.34 27.50
CA VAL A 319 -37.76 -2.33 28.56
C VAL A 319 -39.20 -2.18 29.04
N ILE A 320 -40.05 -3.13 28.66
CA ILE A 320 -41.40 -3.25 29.23
C ILE A 320 -41.26 -3.98 30.56
N ALA A 321 -41.30 -3.21 31.66
CA ALA A 321 -41.45 -3.77 32.98
C ALA A 321 -42.90 -4.24 33.16
N ARG A 322 -43.15 -5.53 33.20
CA ARG A 322 -44.37 -6.12 33.71
C ARG A 322 -44.26 -6.23 35.24
N ARG A 323 -45.04 -5.42 35.93
CA ARG A 323 -45.42 -5.66 37.32
C ARG A 323 -46.27 -6.94 37.33
N ILE A 324 -45.95 -7.83 38.24
CA ILE A 324 -46.84 -8.89 38.69
C ILE A 324 -47.10 -8.55 40.18
N ASP A 325 -48.31 -8.03 40.42
CA ASP A 325 -48.94 -8.01 41.76
C ASP A 325 -49.80 -9.26 41.87
N SER A 326 -49.67 -9.96 42.93
CA SER A 326 -50.54 -10.87 43.69
C SER A 326 -49.82 -12.14 44.08
#